data_83473ac5e4448046febb34379f7e1a18
#
_entry.id   83473ac5e4448046febb34379f7e1a18
#
_cell.length_a   1.000
_cell.length_b   1.000
_cell.length_c   1.000
_cell.angle_alpha   90.00
_cell.angle_beta   90.00
_cell.angle_gamma   90.00
#
_symmetry.space_group_name_H-M   'P 1'
#
loop_
_entity.id
_entity.type
_entity.pdbx_description
1 polymer ?
#
loop_
_entity_poly.entity_id
_entity_poly.type
_entity_poly.pdbx_seq_one_letter_code
_entity_poly.pdbx_strand_id
1 'polypeptide(L)'
;MNSVIKGASYVLAHTPQMVVYNGTTQTTERIVNPESEYLKELESHLRSYEECVNYWPNQVYIGNATPDDLAGVEFPYYDKAKEGAERYGKYGEIMPEEEFILLVQACDQFEVVKIDKDFVSAHKDAFAADPIITDDIVARVEAGVELAEIEAAVKDEHAEGIYVAGKLVACVKRAHDIDVNLSAHVMHENLMSKASSVLALLYGVKNAGISKDDIEYVIDCAEEACGDMNQRGGGNFAKAAAEIAGLNNATGSDSRGFCAGPSHALIEAAALVKSGAYKCVAVTAGGC
;
A
#
# COMPACT_ATOMS: atom_id res chain seq x y z
N MET A 1 -22.76 -12.67 -22.45
CA MET A 1 -22.81 -11.32 -21.83
C MET A 1 -21.47 -10.64 -22.06
N ASN A 2 -21.43 -9.35 -22.33
CA ASN A 2 -20.14 -8.65 -22.42
C ASN A 2 -19.70 -8.25 -21.02
N SER A 3 -18.42 -8.47 -20.66
CA SER A 3 -17.82 -7.94 -19.48
C SER A 3 -17.69 -6.42 -19.59
N VAL A 4 -17.94 -5.69 -18.52
CA VAL A 4 -17.83 -4.23 -18.46
C VAL A 4 -17.06 -3.82 -17.20
N ILE A 5 -16.28 -2.76 -17.28
CA ILE A 5 -15.64 -2.14 -16.13
C ILE A 5 -16.67 -1.25 -15.45
N LYS A 6 -16.95 -1.49 -14.17
CA LYS A 6 -17.92 -0.73 -13.39
C LYS A 6 -17.29 0.41 -12.59
N GLY A 7 -16.06 0.23 -12.17
CA GLY A 7 -15.33 1.22 -11.39
C GLY A 7 -13.83 1.02 -11.54
N ALA A 8 -13.10 2.06 -11.21
CA ALA A 8 -11.63 2.05 -11.09
C ALA A 8 -11.22 2.89 -9.89
N SER A 9 -10.09 2.57 -9.32
CA SER A 9 -9.47 3.32 -8.23
C SER A 9 -7.98 3.48 -8.47
N TYR A 10 -7.43 4.52 -7.89
CA TYR A 10 -6.00 4.75 -7.80
C TYR A 10 -5.68 5.43 -6.48
N VAL A 11 -4.79 4.84 -5.71
CA VAL A 11 -4.39 5.36 -4.41
C VAL A 11 -2.88 5.55 -4.37
N LEU A 12 -2.45 6.51 -3.59
CA LEU A 12 -1.05 6.78 -3.31
C LEU A 12 -0.88 6.85 -1.80
N ALA A 13 0.16 6.23 -1.27
CA ALA A 13 0.64 6.45 0.08
C ALA A 13 1.92 7.27 0.01
N HIS A 14 1.96 8.40 0.71
CA HIS A 14 3.15 9.22 0.79
C HIS A 14 4.03 8.70 1.91
N THR A 15 5.06 7.96 1.58
CA THR A 15 5.96 7.27 2.52
C THR A 15 7.44 7.60 2.23
N PRO A 16 7.86 8.87 2.33
CA PRO A 16 9.20 9.31 1.90
C PRO A 16 10.32 8.67 2.73
N GLN A 17 10.08 8.42 4.01
CA GLN A 17 11.09 7.80 4.87
C GLN A 17 11.30 6.31 4.57
N MET A 18 10.29 5.62 4.02
CA MET A 18 10.46 4.25 3.54
C MET A 18 11.41 4.18 2.35
N VAL A 19 11.41 5.17 1.46
CA VAL A 19 12.41 5.28 0.40
C VAL A 19 13.82 5.37 0.99
N VAL A 20 14.00 6.17 2.03
CA VAL A 20 15.31 6.36 2.67
C VAL A 20 15.77 5.10 3.39
N TYR A 21 14.92 4.51 4.23
CA TYR A 21 15.33 3.49 5.20
C TYR A 21 15.08 2.05 4.71
N ASN A 22 14.06 1.81 3.91
CA ASN A 22 13.60 0.47 3.56
C ASN A 22 13.82 0.09 2.09
N GLY A 23 14.15 1.05 1.21
CA GLY A 23 14.43 0.76 -0.20
C GLY A 23 15.63 -0.18 -0.37
N THR A 24 15.50 -1.19 -1.24
CA THR A 24 16.56 -2.19 -1.51
C THR A 24 17.86 -1.53 -1.99
N THR A 25 17.77 -0.54 -2.89
CA THR A 25 18.92 0.20 -3.40
C THR A 25 19.64 0.96 -2.28
N GLN A 26 18.89 1.67 -1.44
CA GLN A 26 19.42 2.45 -0.33
C GLN A 26 20.02 1.57 0.76
N THR A 27 19.39 0.45 1.05
CA THR A 27 19.91 -0.55 1.99
C THR A 27 21.22 -1.15 1.49
N THR A 28 21.28 -1.52 0.21
CA THR A 28 22.50 -2.02 -0.42
C THR A 28 23.62 -0.97 -0.38
N GLU A 29 23.31 0.28 -0.73
CA GLU A 29 24.30 1.38 -0.72
C GLU A 29 24.85 1.64 0.69
N ARG A 30 24.00 1.59 1.75
CA ARG A 30 24.49 1.70 3.14
C ARG A 30 25.48 0.62 3.53
N ILE A 31 25.31 -0.60 3.01
CA ILE A 31 26.21 -1.72 3.30
C ILE A 31 27.53 -1.58 2.56
N VAL A 32 27.48 -1.24 1.26
CA VAL A 32 28.69 -1.26 0.41
C VAL A 32 29.43 0.06 0.40
N ASN A 33 28.75 1.19 0.62
CA ASN A 33 29.31 2.54 0.60
C ASN A 33 28.58 3.48 1.58
N PRO A 34 28.72 3.28 2.91
CA PRO A 34 27.96 4.03 3.92
C PRO A 34 28.22 5.54 3.91
N GLU A 35 29.33 6.00 3.31
CA GLU A 35 29.66 7.41 3.17
C GLU A 35 29.24 8.02 1.81
N SER A 36 28.41 7.32 1.07
CA SER A 36 27.91 7.74 -0.24
C SER A 36 27.28 9.13 -0.21
N GLU A 37 27.66 9.98 -1.15
CA GLU A 37 27.01 11.28 -1.34
C GLU A 37 25.55 11.13 -1.73
N TYR A 38 25.20 10.07 -2.49
CA TYR A 38 23.81 9.73 -2.79
C TYR A 38 22.94 9.59 -1.53
N LEU A 39 23.42 8.85 -0.52
CA LEU A 39 22.67 8.69 0.74
C LEU A 39 22.53 10.00 1.52
N LYS A 40 23.57 10.85 1.49
CA LYS A 40 23.57 12.14 2.18
C LYS A 40 22.60 13.15 1.55
N GLU A 41 22.45 13.10 0.24
CA GLU A 41 21.61 14.03 -0.51
C GLU A 41 20.16 13.54 -0.65
N LEU A 42 19.90 12.24 -0.46
CA LEU A 42 18.62 11.58 -0.77
C LEU A 42 17.42 12.30 -0.14
N GLU A 43 17.48 12.62 1.14
CA GLU A 43 16.37 13.27 1.85
C GLU A 43 16.03 14.65 1.25
N SER A 44 17.02 15.37 0.71
CA SER A 44 16.79 16.68 0.09
C SER A 44 16.03 16.63 -1.22
N HIS A 45 15.88 15.45 -1.81
CA HIS A 45 15.15 15.20 -3.06
C HIS A 45 13.75 14.63 -2.84
N LEU A 46 13.37 14.36 -1.58
CA LEU A 46 12.04 13.86 -1.27
C LEU A 46 11.04 15.03 -1.16
N ARG A 47 9.81 14.77 -1.56
CA ARG A 47 8.72 15.71 -1.40
C ARG A 47 8.13 15.64 0.01
N SER A 48 7.75 16.78 0.55
CA SER A 48 6.82 16.83 1.67
C SER A 48 5.43 16.30 1.28
N TYR A 49 4.59 16.02 2.24
CA TYR A 49 3.21 15.59 1.97
C TYR A 49 2.44 16.63 1.15
N GLU A 50 2.58 17.91 1.49
CA GLU A 50 1.94 19.01 0.75
C GLU A 50 2.43 19.07 -0.71
N GLU A 51 3.73 18.95 -0.96
CA GLU A 51 4.28 18.89 -2.31
C GLU A 51 3.82 17.64 -3.07
N CYS A 52 3.65 16.50 -2.38
CA CYS A 52 3.11 15.28 -2.98
C CYS A 52 1.64 15.48 -3.39
N VAL A 53 0.82 16.10 -2.52
CA VAL A 53 -0.58 16.43 -2.84
C VAL A 53 -0.64 17.42 -3.99
N ASN A 54 0.18 18.46 -3.99
CA ASN A 54 0.17 19.52 -5.00
C ASN A 54 0.80 19.10 -6.34
N TYR A 55 1.41 17.93 -6.42
CA TYR A 55 2.06 17.44 -7.64
C TYR A 55 1.05 17.07 -8.72
N TRP A 56 1.13 17.73 -9.88
CA TRP A 56 0.18 17.59 -10.98
C TRP A 56 -0.13 16.14 -11.37
N PRO A 57 0.85 15.25 -11.60
CA PRO A 57 0.57 13.86 -11.94
C PRO A 57 -0.23 13.13 -10.88
N ASN A 58 0.02 13.36 -9.58
CA ASN A 58 -0.72 12.73 -8.50
C ASN A 58 -2.20 13.13 -8.52
N GLN A 59 -2.49 14.39 -8.81
CA GLN A 59 -3.87 14.88 -8.93
C GLN A 59 -4.59 14.31 -10.16
N VAL A 60 -3.86 13.96 -11.20
CA VAL A 60 -4.42 13.21 -12.35
C VAL A 60 -4.73 11.77 -11.95
N TYR A 61 -3.81 11.10 -11.25
CA TYR A 61 -4.01 9.72 -10.80
C TYR A 61 -5.23 9.57 -9.91
N ILE A 62 -5.41 10.44 -8.91
CA ILE A 62 -6.58 10.36 -8.03
C ILE A 62 -7.86 10.97 -8.65
N GLY A 63 -7.76 11.58 -9.83
CA GLY A 63 -8.92 12.01 -10.63
C GLY A 63 -9.43 13.43 -10.37
N ASN A 64 -8.60 14.33 -9.81
CA ASN A 64 -8.88 15.76 -9.65
C ASN A 64 -8.44 16.61 -10.84
N ALA A 65 -7.70 16.02 -11.76
CA ALA A 65 -7.36 16.59 -13.06
C ALA A 65 -7.40 15.48 -14.11
N THR A 66 -7.45 15.87 -15.37
CA THR A 66 -7.43 14.96 -16.50
C THR A 66 -6.03 14.86 -17.12
N PRO A 67 -5.73 13.82 -17.92
CA PRO A 67 -4.52 13.77 -18.73
C PRO A 67 -4.38 14.98 -19.67
N ASP A 68 -5.50 15.51 -20.19
CA ASP A 68 -5.50 16.68 -21.08
C ASP A 68 -5.12 17.96 -20.30
N ASP A 69 -5.57 18.10 -19.03
CA ASP A 69 -5.13 19.20 -18.16
C ASP A 69 -3.62 19.14 -17.94
N LEU A 70 -3.09 17.94 -17.66
CA LEU A 70 -1.65 17.74 -17.47
C LEU A 70 -0.85 18.02 -18.75
N ALA A 71 -1.37 17.65 -19.91
CA ALA A 71 -0.73 17.94 -21.18
C ALA A 71 -0.62 19.45 -21.48
N GLY A 72 -1.44 20.26 -20.84
CA GLY A 72 -1.37 21.73 -20.87
C GLY A 72 -0.30 22.34 -19.95
N VAL A 73 0.28 21.55 -19.05
CA VAL A 73 1.34 21.99 -18.14
C VAL A 73 2.69 21.80 -18.80
N GLU A 74 3.52 22.85 -18.77
CA GLU A 74 4.86 22.79 -19.34
C GLU A 74 5.74 21.78 -18.58
N PHE A 75 6.40 20.89 -19.30
CA PHE A 75 7.36 19.93 -18.74
C PHE A 75 8.71 20.62 -18.41
N PRO A 76 9.41 20.24 -17.34
CA PRO A 76 9.10 19.17 -16.39
C PRO A 76 8.09 19.59 -15.31
N TYR A 77 7.42 18.61 -14.68
CA TYR A 77 6.35 18.85 -13.70
C TYR A 77 6.83 19.01 -12.26
N TYR A 78 8.06 18.63 -11.93
CA TYR A 78 8.53 18.50 -10.54
C TYR A 78 8.60 19.84 -9.79
N ASP A 79 8.68 20.95 -10.50
CA ASP A 79 8.75 22.31 -9.95
C ASP A 79 7.41 23.06 -10.03
N LYS A 80 6.33 22.38 -10.40
CA LYS A 80 5.03 22.98 -10.62
C LYS A 80 3.97 22.38 -9.69
N ALA A 81 3.39 23.25 -8.86
CA ALA A 81 2.30 22.88 -7.99
C ALA A 81 0.95 23.14 -8.67
N LYS A 82 -0.01 22.24 -8.48
CA LYS A 82 -1.40 22.45 -8.87
C LYS A 82 -2.13 23.27 -7.80
N GLU A 83 -2.64 24.42 -8.17
CA GLU A 83 -3.50 25.22 -7.27
C GLU A 83 -4.80 24.48 -6.96
N GLY A 84 -5.26 24.55 -5.71
CA GLY A 84 -6.47 23.89 -5.26
C GLY A 84 -6.39 22.37 -5.31
N ALA A 85 -5.19 21.79 -5.17
CA ALA A 85 -5.01 20.37 -5.03
C ALA A 85 -5.60 19.87 -3.71
N GLU A 86 -6.17 18.68 -3.72
CA GLU A 86 -6.83 18.07 -2.56
C GLU A 86 -6.28 16.65 -2.34
N ARG A 87 -6.33 16.18 -1.08
CA ARG A 87 -5.97 14.82 -0.69
C ARG A 87 -6.85 13.79 -1.40
N TYR A 88 -8.14 14.05 -1.46
CA TYR A 88 -9.15 13.13 -1.98
C TYR A 88 -9.53 13.49 -3.40
N GLY A 89 -9.71 12.47 -4.24
CA GLY A 89 -10.13 12.62 -5.62
C GLY A 89 -11.21 11.62 -6.01
N LYS A 90 -11.64 11.71 -7.26
CA LYS A 90 -12.68 10.85 -7.83
C LYS A 90 -12.32 9.36 -7.77
N TYR A 91 -11.05 9.03 -7.93
CA TYR A 91 -10.62 7.63 -8.02
C TYR A 91 -10.01 7.10 -6.71
N GLY A 92 -9.57 7.97 -5.82
CA GLY A 92 -8.92 7.57 -4.58
C GLY A 92 -8.37 8.74 -3.80
N GLU A 93 -7.24 8.53 -3.14
CA GLU A 93 -6.62 9.53 -2.30
C GLU A 93 -5.08 9.47 -2.35
N ILE A 94 -4.47 10.47 -1.72
CA ILE A 94 -3.05 10.49 -1.34
C ILE A 94 -3.02 10.39 0.20
N MET A 95 -2.80 9.17 0.71
CA MET A 95 -2.80 8.91 2.15
C MET A 95 -1.48 9.36 2.78
N PRO A 96 -1.48 10.10 3.91
CA PRO A 96 -0.26 10.44 4.62
C PRO A 96 0.38 9.22 5.30
N GLU A 97 1.70 9.30 5.51
CA GLU A 97 2.54 8.21 6.04
C GLU A 97 2.04 7.68 7.37
N GLU A 98 1.61 8.56 8.26
CA GLU A 98 1.17 8.19 9.60
C GLU A 98 -0.10 7.31 9.58
N GLU A 99 -1.04 7.63 8.71
CA GLU A 99 -2.26 6.85 8.55
C GLU A 99 -1.99 5.55 7.81
N PHE A 100 -1.08 5.57 6.81
CA PHE A 100 -0.72 4.37 6.08
C PHE A 100 -0.01 3.34 6.98
N ILE A 101 0.85 3.75 7.89
CA ILE A 101 1.49 2.85 8.88
C ILE A 101 0.44 2.15 9.75
N LEU A 102 -0.62 2.85 10.16
CA LEU A 102 -1.72 2.24 10.90
C LEU A 102 -2.51 1.24 10.04
N LEU A 103 -2.72 1.56 8.76
CA LEU A 103 -3.36 0.63 7.82
C LEU A 103 -2.50 -0.63 7.62
N VAL A 104 -1.18 -0.49 7.57
CA VAL A 104 -0.25 -1.63 7.48
C VAL A 104 -0.42 -2.57 8.66
N GLN A 105 -0.50 -2.05 9.89
CA GLN A 105 -0.77 -2.89 11.06
C GLN A 105 -2.17 -3.52 10.98
N ALA A 106 -3.19 -2.79 10.55
CA ALA A 106 -4.53 -3.35 10.39
C ALA A 106 -4.59 -4.50 9.36
N CYS A 107 -3.67 -4.51 8.39
CA CYS A 107 -3.51 -5.58 7.40
C CYS A 107 -2.67 -6.77 7.87
N ASP A 108 -1.98 -6.63 8.99
CA ASP A 108 -1.13 -7.67 9.57
C ASP A 108 -1.98 -8.71 10.32
N GLN A 109 -1.92 -9.96 9.89
CA GLN A 109 -2.64 -11.08 10.51
C GLN A 109 -1.73 -11.94 11.41
N PHE A 110 -0.44 -11.65 11.45
CA PHE A 110 0.57 -12.47 12.12
C PHE A 110 1.29 -11.74 13.25
N GLU A 111 0.82 -10.51 13.57
CA GLU A 111 1.34 -9.70 14.68
C GLU A 111 2.84 -9.38 14.56
N VAL A 112 3.35 -9.25 13.33
CA VAL A 112 4.75 -8.90 13.05
C VAL A 112 4.99 -7.40 13.04
N VAL A 113 3.95 -6.58 12.84
CA VAL A 113 4.03 -5.11 12.89
C VAL A 113 3.88 -4.63 14.33
N LYS A 114 4.89 -3.90 14.82
CA LYS A 114 4.83 -3.24 16.13
C LYS A 114 4.97 -1.73 15.94
N ILE A 115 4.04 -0.97 16.52
CA ILE A 115 3.99 0.50 16.44
C ILE A 115 4.15 1.06 17.85
N ASP A 116 4.88 2.15 17.97
CA ASP A 116 5.01 2.88 19.24
C ASP A 116 3.63 3.36 19.71
N LYS A 117 3.33 3.14 20.98
CA LYS A 117 2.03 3.48 21.60
C LYS A 117 1.70 4.97 21.52
N ASP A 118 2.71 5.85 21.61
CA ASP A 118 2.52 7.28 21.55
C ASP A 118 2.19 7.71 20.11
N PHE A 119 2.81 7.06 19.13
CA PHE A 119 2.48 7.24 17.72
C PHE A 119 1.04 6.80 17.41
N VAL A 120 0.62 5.62 17.86
CA VAL A 120 -0.77 5.14 17.71
C VAL A 120 -1.74 6.14 18.35
N SER A 121 -1.46 6.57 19.57
CA SER A 121 -2.32 7.53 20.30
C SER A 121 -2.45 8.88 19.56
N ALA A 122 -1.39 9.32 18.90
CA ALA A 122 -1.38 10.58 18.17
C ALA A 122 -2.16 10.53 16.84
N HIS A 123 -2.20 9.37 16.16
CA HIS A 123 -2.68 9.29 14.77
C HIS A 123 -3.95 8.45 14.56
N LYS A 124 -4.34 7.63 15.55
CA LYS A 124 -5.50 6.72 15.40
C LYS A 124 -6.83 7.45 15.14
N ASP A 125 -7.04 8.61 15.73
CA ASP A 125 -8.27 9.38 15.52
C ASP A 125 -8.34 9.96 14.09
N ALA A 126 -7.22 10.43 13.55
CA ALA A 126 -7.13 10.89 12.16
C ALA A 126 -7.37 9.74 11.18
N PHE A 127 -6.75 8.59 11.42
CA PHE A 127 -6.97 7.38 10.64
C PHE A 127 -8.43 6.91 10.67
N ALA A 128 -9.07 6.92 11.83
CA ALA A 128 -10.48 6.55 11.97
C ALA A 128 -11.44 7.57 11.31
N ALA A 129 -11.01 8.81 11.15
CA ALA A 129 -11.81 9.86 10.49
C ALA A 129 -11.74 9.79 8.95
N ASP A 130 -10.85 8.98 8.38
CA ASP A 130 -10.76 8.81 6.95
C ASP A 130 -12.04 8.17 6.38
N PRO A 131 -12.65 8.77 5.32
CA PRO A 131 -13.99 8.37 4.85
C PRO A 131 -14.06 6.99 4.19
N ILE A 132 -12.93 6.34 3.91
CA ILE A 132 -12.88 4.99 3.31
C ILE A 132 -12.56 3.92 4.34
N ILE A 133 -11.91 4.29 5.44
CA ILE A 133 -11.52 3.36 6.50
C ILE A 133 -12.76 2.97 7.32
N THR A 134 -12.98 1.68 7.49
CA THR A 134 -14.12 1.15 8.23
C THR A 134 -13.81 0.91 9.70
N ASP A 135 -14.83 0.90 10.56
CA ASP A 135 -14.68 0.57 12.00
C ASP A 135 -13.98 -0.78 12.20
N ASP A 136 -14.23 -1.77 11.33
CA ASP A 136 -13.58 -3.09 11.39
C ASP A 136 -12.06 -2.99 11.15
N ILE A 137 -11.62 -2.11 10.25
CA ILE A 137 -10.20 -1.85 9.99
C ILE A 137 -9.60 -1.11 11.19
N VAL A 138 -10.27 -0.09 11.72
CA VAL A 138 -9.81 0.66 12.91
C VAL A 138 -9.65 -0.26 14.12
N ALA A 139 -10.56 -1.21 14.29
CA ALA A 139 -10.54 -2.17 15.39
C ALA A 139 -9.34 -3.13 15.34
N ARG A 140 -8.70 -3.29 14.17
CA ARG A 140 -7.48 -4.11 14.02
C ARG A 140 -6.21 -3.38 14.44
N VAL A 141 -6.25 -2.05 14.59
CA VAL A 141 -5.10 -1.28 15.06
C VAL A 141 -4.94 -1.48 16.57
N GLU A 142 -3.83 -2.11 16.95
CA GLU A 142 -3.46 -2.38 18.36
C GLU A 142 -3.18 -1.07 19.14
N ALA A 143 -3.06 -1.20 20.47
CA ALA A 143 -2.74 -0.06 21.33
C ALA A 143 -1.28 0.43 21.18
N GLY A 144 -0.45 -0.35 20.48
CA GLY A 144 0.98 -0.10 20.35
C GLY A 144 1.81 -0.70 21.51
N VAL A 145 3.13 -0.59 21.38
CA VAL A 145 4.12 -1.10 22.34
C VAL A 145 5.03 0.03 22.82
N GLU A 146 5.87 -0.23 23.81
CA GLU A 146 6.91 0.72 24.22
C GLU A 146 7.97 0.86 23.13
N LEU A 147 8.41 2.09 22.83
CA LEU A 147 9.44 2.35 21.82
C LEU A 147 10.71 1.53 22.04
N ALA A 148 11.10 1.32 23.31
CA ALA A 148 12.27 0.52 23.67
C ALA A 148 12.20 -0.95 23.17
N GLU A 149 10.99 -1.52 23.02
CA GLU A 149 10.81 -2.85 22.45
C GLU A 149 11.13 -2.84 20.95
N ILE A 150 10.68 -1.80 20.25
CA ILE A 150 10.94 -1.60 18.82
C ILE A 150 12.44 -1.39 18.59
N GLU A 151 13.07 -0.50 19.37
CA GLU A 151 14.51 -0.23 19.30
C GLU A 151 15.34 -1.50 19.52
N ALA A 152 14.97 -2.33 20.49
CA ALA A 152 15.65 -3.60 20.74
C ALA A 152 15.50 -4.57 19.57
N ALA A 153 14.30 -4.72 19.00
CA ALA A 153 14.06 -5.60 17.86
C ALA A 153 14.83 -5.19 16.61
N VAL A 154 14.89 -3.89 16.33
CA VAL A 154 15.65 -3.35 15.19
C VAL A 154 17.16 -3.50 15.41
N LYS A 155 17.66 -3.19 16.62
CA LYS A 155 19.07 -3.32 16.97
C LYS A 155 19.58 -4.77 16.88
N ASP A 156 18.75 -5.73 17.26
CA ASP A 156 19.09 -7.14 17.23
C ASP A 156 18.89 -7.78 15.85
N GLU A 157 18.60 -6.95 14.82
CA GLU A 157 18.36 -7.37 13.42
C GLU A 157 17.19 -8.36 13.27
N HIS A 158 16.25 -8.34 14.20
CA HIS A 158 15.04 -9.16 14.17
C HIS A 158 13.86 -8.47 13.49
N ALA A 159 13.98 -7.17 13.23
CA ALA A 159 12.96 -6.35 12.63
C ALA A 159 13.57 -5.26 11.73
N GLU A 160 12.80 -4.85 10.76
CA GLU A 160 13.06 -3.68 9.93
C GLU A 160 12.31 -2.48 10.50
N GLY A 161 13.05 -1.38 10.76
CA GLY A 161 12.48 -0.18 11.36
C GLY A 161 11.70 0.66 10.34
N ILE A 162 10.61 1.25 10.79
CA ILE A 162 9.82 2.25 10.06
C ILE A 162 10.02 3.60 10.74
N TYR A 163 10.34 4.61 9.94
CA TYR A 163 10.68 5.94 10.42
C TYR A 163 9.71 6.97 9.86
N VAL A 164 9.40 8.00 10.66
CA VAL A 164 8.65 9.19 10.25
C VAL A 164 9.43 10.41 10.73
N ALA A 165 9.72 11.34 9.83
CA ALA A 165 10.54 12.51 10.12
C ALA A 165 11.86 12.18 10.83
N GLY A 166 12.53 11.11 10.40
CA GLY A 166 13.81 10.64 10.95
C GLY A 166 13.72 9.95 12.32
N LYS A 167 12.52 9.72 12.85
CA LYS A 167 12.31 9.05 14.14
C LYS A 167 11.76 7.64 13.92
N LEU A 168 12.32 6.67 14.61
CA LEU A 168 11.78 5.32 14.66
C LEU A 168 10.41 5.33 15.33
N VAL A 169 9.38 4.84 14.64
CA VAL A 169 7.98 4.84 15.13
C VAL A 169 7.34 3.45 15.11
N ALA A 170 7.87 2.55 14.29
CA ALA A 170 7.35 1.20 14.16
C ALA A 170 8.44 0.26 13.67
N CYS A 171 8.14 -1.03 13.66
CA CYS A 171 8.95 -2.02 12.95
C CYS A 171 8.10 -3.16 12.42
N VAL A 172 8.64 -3.84 11.42
CA VAL A 172 8.13 -5.13 10.92
C VAL A 172 9.11 -6.22 11.32
N LYS A 173 8.66 -7.19 12.10
CA LYS A 173 9.49 -8.31 12.55
C LYS A 173 9.60 -9.38 11.45
N ARG A 174 10.70 -10.11 11.44
CA ARG A 174 10.77 -11.34 10.64
C ARG A 174 9.74 -12.35 11.16
N ALA A 175 9.15 -13.12 10.25
CA ALA A 175 8.21 -14.17 10.60
C ALA A 175 8.87 -15.51 10.85
N HIS A 176 10.16 -15.67 10.51
CA HIS A 176 10.94 -16.88 10.72
C HIS A 176 12.43 -16.57 10.92
N ASP A 177 13.10 -17.34 11.81
CA ASP A 177 14.50 -17.05 12.19
C ASP A 177 15.53 -17.42 11.11
N ILE A 178 15.22 -18.38 10.26
CA ILE A 178 16.17 -18.96 9.32
C ILE A 178 15.73 -18.77 7.87
N ASP A 179 14.41 -18.79 7.59
CA ASP A 179 13.91 -18.69 6.22
C ASP A 179 14.02 -17.24 5.72
N VAL A 180 14.94 -17.01 4.77
CA VAL A 180 15.17 -15.68 4.18
C VAL A 180 13.94 -15.13 3.45
N ASN A 181 13.01 -15.99 3.01
CA ASN A 181 11.76 -15.55 2.40
C ASN A 181 10.74 -15.01 3.41
N LEU A 182 11.03 -15.15 4.70
CA LEU A 182 10.24 -14.64 5.81
C LEU A 182 11.07 -13.67 6.68
N SER A 183 12.09 -13.06 6.08
CA SER A 183 12.88 -11.99 6.70
C SER A 183 12.03 -10.75 6.96
N ALA A 184 12.51 -9.88 7.83
CA ALA A 184 11.81 -8.63 8.15
C ALA A 184 11.56 -7.76 6.91
N HIS A 185 12.55 -7.65 6.02
CA HIS A 185 12.42 -6.91 4.76
C HIS A 185 11.31 -7.46 3.86
N VAL A 186 11.28 -8.77 3.65
CA VAL A 186 10.24 -9.42 2.83
C VAL A 186 8.84 -9.23 3.45
N MET A 187 8.72 -9.36 4.77
CA MET A 187 7.46 -9.12 5.46
C MET A 187 7.01 -7.67 5.34
N HIS A 188 7.96 -6.72 5.41
CA HIS A 188 7.70 -5.31 5.20
C HIS A 188 7.12 -5.05 3.80
N GLU A 189 7.80 -5.48 2.74
CA GLU A 189 7.32 -5.31 1.36
C GLU A 189 5.93 -5.92 1.13
N ASN A 190 5.70 -7.15 1.61
CA ASN A 190 4.40 -7.81 1.51
C ASN A 190 3.28 -7.03 2.21
N LEU A 191 3.54 -6.49 3.39
CA LEU A 191 2.52 -5.75 4.15
C LEU A 191 2.21 -4.40 3.53
N MET A 192 3.20 -3.68 2.98
CA MET A 192 2.98 -2.42 2.24
C MET A 192 2.13 -2.68 0.99
N SER A 193 2.46 -3.73 0.24
CA SER A 193 1.68 -4.14 -0.93
C SER A 193 0.26 -4.56 -0.55
N LYS A 194 0.07 -5.29 0.56
CA LYS A 194 -1.26 -5.65 1.05
C LYS A 194 -2.08 -4.42 1.45
N ALA A 195 -1.52 -3.50 2.21
CA ALA A 195 -2.20 -2.30 2.68
C ALA A 195 -2.65 -1.42 1.50
N SER A 196 -1.79 -1.20 0.52
CA SER A 196 -2.15 -0.44 -0.68
C SER A 196 -3.21 -1.15 -1.54
N SER A 197 -3.15 -2.48 -1.67
CA SER A 197 -4.21 -3.29 -2.32
C SER A 197 -5.56 -3.16 -1.60
N VAL A 198 -5.57 -3.23 -0.27
CA VAL A 198 -6.80 -3.06 0.53
C VAL A 198 -7.41 -1.68 0.31
N LEU A 199 -6.60 -0.63 0.39
CA LEU A 199 -7.06 0.74 0.16
C LEU A 199 -7.64 0.91 -1.25
N ALA A 200 -6.97 0.36 -2.26
CA ALA A 200 -7.44 0.37 -3.64
C ALA A 200 -8.76 -0.39 -3.82
N LEU A 201 -8.93 -1.57 -3.20
CA LEU A 201 -10.18 -2.34 -3.22
C LEU A 201 -11.34 -1.57 -2.61
N LEU A 202 -11.14 -0.91 -1.46
CA LEU A 202 -12.18 -0.10 -0.82
C LEU A 202 -12.67 1.01 -1.74
N TYR A 203 -11.76 1.77 -2.35
CA TYR A 203 -12.10 2.80 -3.33
C TYR A 203 -12.72 2.22 -4.60
N GLY A 204 -12.24 1.08 -5.09
CA GLY A 204 -12.78 0.40 -6.26
C GLY A 204 -14.24 0.03 -6.08
N VAL A 205 -14.62 -0.54 -4.94
CA VAL A 205 -16.01 -0.88 -4.61
C VAL A 205 -16.88 0.37 -4.48
N LYS A 206 -16.38 1.40 -3.77
CA LYS A 206 -17.08 2.71 -3.64
C LYS A 206 -17.35 3.32 -5.01
N ASN A 207 -16.34 3.38 -5.86
CA ASN A 207 -16.42 4.01 -7.20
C ASN A 207 -17.30 3.21 -8.17
N ALA A 208 -17.34 1.90 -8.03
CA ALA A 208 -18.25 1.04 -8.79
C ALA A 208 -19.72 1.19 -8.37
N GLY A 209 -20.00 1.77 -7.21
CA GLY A 209 -21.35 1.93 -6.67
C GLY A 209 -22.06 0.60 -6.41
N ILE A 210 -21.32 -0.42 -5.97
CA ILE A 210 -21.80 -1.78 -5.68
C ILE A 210 -21.60 -2.12 -4.21
N SER A 211 -22.29 -3.17 -3.74
CA SER A 211 -22.03 -3.72 -2.41
C SER A 211 -20.71 -4.50 -2.39
N LYS A 212 -20.05 -4.53 -1.23
CA LYS A 212 -18.93 -5.44 -0.96
C LYS A 212 -19.33 -6.90 -1.18
N ASP A 213 -20.58 -7.25 -0.88
CA ASP A 213 -21.11 -8.61 -1.05
C ASP A 213 -21.32 -9.01 -2.51
N ASP A 214 -21.33 -8.06 -3.45
CA ASP A 214 -21.44 -8.35 -4.88
C ASP A 214 -20.12 -8.88 -5.47
N ILE A 215 -18.97 -8.64 -4.83
CA ILE A 215 -17.69 -9.14 -5.30
C ILE A 215 -17.55 -10.62 -4.94
N GLU A 216 -17.43 -11.45 -5.98
CA GLU A 216 -17.34 -12.92 -5.84
C GLU A 216 -15.91 -13.45 -6.03
N TYR A 217 -15.05 -12.65 -6.68
CA TYR A 217 -13.67 -13.03 -6.97
C TYR A 217 -12.76 -11.81 -7.00
N VAL A 218 -11.55 -11.97 -6.46
CA VAL A 218 -10.48 -10.95 -6.53
C VAL A 218 -9.26 -11.55 -7.21
N ILE A 219 -8.65 -10.79 -8.12
CA ILE A 219 -7.35 -11.15 -8.70
C ILE A 219 -6.36 -10.09 -8.22
N ASP A 220 -5.34 -10.50 -7.46
CA ASP A 220 -4.20 -9.66 -7.15
C ASP A 220 -3.12 -9.82 -8.21
N CYS A 221 -2.55 -8.70 -8.67
CA CYS A 221 -1.47 -8.70 -9.66
C CYS A 221 -0.30 -7.80 -9.27
N ALA A 222 -0.10 -7.61 -7.97
CA ALA A 222 1.07 -6.90 -7.44
C ALA A 222 2.38 -7.62 -7.78
N GLU A 223 3.45 -6.87 -7.97
CA GLU A 223 4.76 -7.43 -8.31
C GLU A 223 5.48 -7.99 -7.08
N GLU A 224 5.45 -7.25 -5.98
CA GLU A 224 6.20 -7.53 -4.76
C GLU A 224 5.62 -8.69 -3.97
N ALA A 225 4.30 -8.74 -3.87
CA ALA A 225 3.64 -9.72 -3.04
C ALA A 225 3.76 -11.14 -3.60
N CYS A 226 4.32 -12.03 -2.84
CA CYS A 226 4.57 -13.42 -3.23
C CYS A 226 3.73 -14.42 -2.43
N GLY A 227 2.68 -13.98 -1.82
CA GLY A 227 1.84 -14.75 -0.92
C GLY A 227 1.72 -14.04 0.42
N ASP A 228 0.91 -14.55 1.31
CA ASP A 228 0.62 -13.86 2.57
C ASP A 228 1.82 -13.90 3.53
N MET A 229 2.34 -15.10 3.78
CA MET A 229 3.51 -15.33 4.65
C MET A 229 4.62 -16.14 3.98
N ASN A 230 4.43 -16.61 2.76
CA ASN A 230 5.37 -17.54 2.14
C ASN A 230 5.50 -17.29 0.64
N GLN A 231 6.64 -16.78 0.24
CA GLN A 231 6.98 -16.54 -1.17
C GLN A 231 7.09 -17.82 -2.02
N ARG A 232 7.06 -19.00 -1.42
CA ARG A 232 7.16 -20.28 -2.12
C ARG A 232 5.82 -20.76 -2.69
N GLY A 233 4.85 -19.86 -2.87
CA GLY A 233 3.55 -20.18 -3.43
C GLY A 233 2.52 -20.67 -2.40
N GLY A 234 2.78 -20.45 -1.12
CA GLY A 234 1.77 -20.58 -0.07
C GLY A 234 0.91 -19.33 0.04
N GLY A 235 -0.28 -19.49 0.53
CA GLY A 235 -1.23 -18.39 0.73
C GLY A 235 -1.94 -17.94 -0.55
N ASN A 236 -2.85 -17.00 -0.36
CA ASN A 236 -3.64 -16.37 -1.41
C ASN A 236 -3.74 -14.88 -1.06
N PHE A 237 -2.89 -14.08 -1.66
CA PHE A 237 -2.75 -12.66 -1.33
C PHE A 237 -4.03 -11.88 -1.69
N ALA A 238 -4.63 -12.21 -2.84
CA ALA A 238 -5.91 -11.63 -3.24
C ALA A 238 -7.00 -11.87 -2.19
N LYS A 239 -7.09 -13.09 -1.64
CA LYS A 239 -8.07 -13.43 -0.60
C LYS A 239 -7.76 -12.72 0.71
N ALA A 240 -6.49 -12.65 1.12
CA ALA A 240 -6.07 -11.94 2.33
C ALA A 240 -6.43 -10.44 2.27
N ALA A 241 -6.16 -9.77 1.14
CA ALA A 241 -6.56 -8.38 0.94
C ALA A 241 -8.09 -8.21 0.91
N ALA A 242 -8.81 -9.12 0.25
CA ALA A 242 -10.26 -9.12 0.20
C ALA A 242 -10.91 -9.23 1.59
N GLU A 243 -10.38 -10.07 2.48
CA GLU A 243 -10.88 -10.22 3.85
C GLU A 243 -10.73 -8.94 4.67
N ILE A 244 -9.58 -8.27 4.59
CA ILE A 244 -9.37 -6.99 5.28
C ILE A 244 -10.31 -5.92 4.71
N ALA A 245 -10.50 -5.88 3.38
CA ALA A 245 -11.43 -4.96 2.74
C ALA A 245 -12.92 -5.27 3.05
N GLY A 246 -13.21 -6.41 3.69
CA GLY A 246 -14.57 -6.85 4.03
C GLY A 246 -15.35 -7.44 2.85
N LEU A 247 -14.64 -7.99 1.85
CA LEU A 247 -15.25 -8.70 0.70
C LEU A 247 -15.51 -10.17 1.06
N ASN A 248 -16.43 -10.40 1.97
CA ASN A 248 -16.62 -11.70 2.62
C ASN A 248 -17.07 -12.82 1.67
N ASN A 249 -17.75 -12.49 0.57
CA ASN A 249 -18.20 -13.45 -0.44
C ASN A 249 -17.11 -13.77 -1.49
N ALA A 250 -15.99 -13.02 -1.50
CA ALA A 250 -14.96 -13.21 -2.49
C ALA A 250 -14.02 -14.36 -2.14
N THR A 251 -13.69 -15.15 -3.15
CA THR A 251 -12.44 -15.92 -3.21
C THR A 251 -11.48 -15.22 -4.16
N GLY A 252 -10.32 -15.78 -4.46
CA GLY A 252 -9.40 -15.11 -5.36
C GLY A 252 -8.19 -15.94 -5.79
N SER A 253 -7.38 -15.34 -6.62
CA SER A 253 -6.08 -15.87 -7.05
C SER A 253 -5.09 -14.74 -7.29
N ASP A 254 -3.81 -15.08 -7.26
CA ASP A 254 -2.72 -14.18 -7.60
C ASP A 254 -2.27 -14.44 -9.03
N SER A 255 -2.21 -13.39 -9.86
CA SER A 255 -1.73 -13.44 -11.23
C SER A 255 -0.46 -12.60 -11.34
N ARG A 256 0.67 -13.23 -11.61
CA ARG A 256 1.98 -12.58 -11.66
C ARG A 256 2.45 -12.43 -13.11
N GLY A 257 3.08 -11.31 -13.42
CA GLY A 257 3.54 -11.04 -14.78
C GLY A 257 4.30 -9.72 -14.89
N PHE A 258 4.94 -9.27 -13.82
CA PHE A 258 5.59 -7.96 -13.75
C PHE A 258 4.68 -6.85 -14.28
N CYS A 259 5.19 -5.90 -15.04
CA CYS A 259 4.42 -4.79 -15.62
C CYS A 259 3.24 -5.22 -16.51
N ALA A 260 3.21 -6.48 -16.99
CA ALA A 260 2.09 -7.04 -17.75
C ALA A 260 1.01 -7.69 -16.85
N GLY A 261 1.28 -7.87 -15.56
CA GLY A 261 0.34 -8.46 -14.58
C GLY A 261 -1.06 -7.85 -14.64
N PRO A 262 -1.23 -6.53 -14.58
CA PRO A 262 -2.54 -5.89 -14.67
C PRO A 262 -3.31 -6.22 -15.97
N SER A 263 -2.60 -6.31 -17.10
CA SER A 263 -3.21 -6.67 -18.38
C SER A 263 -3.69 -8.11 -18.39
N HIS A 264 -2.89 -9.04 -17.85
CA HIS A 264 -3.28 -10.44 -17.71
C HIS A 264 -4.46 -10.59 -16.77
N ALA A 265 -4.44 -9.97 -15.61
CA ALA A 265 -5.51 -10.01 -14.62
C ALA A 265 -6.84 -9.45 -15.17
N LEU A 266 -6.80 -8.39 -15.99
CA LEU A 266 -7.98 -7.86 -16.66
C LEU A 266 -8.55 -8.85 -17.71
N ILE A 267 -7.70 -9.55 -18.44
CA ILE A 267 -8.11 -10.60 -19.40
C ILE A 267 -8.76 -11.76 -18.63
N GLU A 268 -8.16 -12.20 -17.54
CA GLU A 268 -8.68 -13.27 -16.68
C GLU A 268 -10.03 -12.87 -16.08
N ALA A 269 -10.15 -11.70 -15.50
CA ALA A 269 -11.40 -11.18 -14.95
C ALA A 269 -12.51 -11.11 -16.01
N ALA A 270 -12.18 -10.59 -17.21
CA ALA A 270 -13.13 -10.54 -18.33
C ALA A 270 -13.57 -11.95 -18.77
N ALA A 271 -12.68 -12.92 -18.79
CA ALA A 271 -12.97 -14.30 -19.13
C ALA A 271 -13.87 -14.97 -18.08
N LEU A 272 -13.59 -14.77 -16.78
CA LEU A 272 -14.39 -15.29 -15.67
C LEU A 272 -15.83 -14.76 -15.71
N VAL A 273 -16.01 -13.46 -15.94
CA VAL A 273 -17.34 -12.86 -16.08
C VAL A 273 -18.04 -13.35 -17.34
N LYS A 274 -17.34 -13.41 -18.48
CA LYS A 274 -17.90 -13.83 -19.77
C LYS A 274 -18.34 -15.30 -19.77
N SER A 275 -17.59 -16.16 -19.08
CA SER A 275 -17.94 -17.59 -18.94
C SER A 275 -19.13 -17.82 -18.02
N GLY A 276 -19.50 -16.83 -17.19
CA GLY A 276 -20.52 -16.96 -16.16
C GLY A 276 -20.06 -17.69 -14.89
N ALA A 277 -18.74 -17.90 -14.73
CA ALA A 277 -18.17 -18.46 -13.50
C ALA A 277 -18.40 -17.54 -12.30
N TYR A 278 -18.21 -16.22 -12.52
CA TYR A 278 -18.50 -15.17 -11.56
C TYR A 278 -19.21 -13.99 -12.21
N LYS A 279 -20.03 -13.28 -11.43
CA LYS A 279 -20.78 -12.12 -11.93
C LYS A 279 -19.99 -10.83 -11.76
N CYS A 280 -19.21 -10.74 -10.69
CA CYS A 280 -18.44 -9.57 -10.33
C CYS A 280 -17.03 -9.97 -9.87
N VAL A 281 -16.02 -9.46 -10.55
CA VAL A 281 -14.61 -9.73 -10.30
C VAL A 281 -13.90 -8.40 -10.08
N ALA A 282 -13.12 -8.29 -9.01
CA ALA A 282 -12.22 -7.17 -8.79
C ALA A 282 -10.79 -7.58 -9.18
N VAL A 283 -10.03 -6.61 -9.70
CA VAL A 283 -8.59 -6.72 -9.94
C VAL A 283 -7.92 -5.68 -9.09
N THR A 284 -6.87 -6.04 -8.36
CA THR A 284 -6.09 -5.14 -7.54
C THR A 284 -4.59 -5.36 -7.73
N ALA A 285 -3.81 -4.32 -7.52
CA ALA A 285 -2.36 -4.38 -7.42
C ALA A 285 -1.93 -3.39 -6.34
N GLY A 286 -1.25 -3.88 -5.35
CA GLY A 286 -0.52 -3.04 -4.41
C GLY A 286 0.92 -2.87 -4.85
N GLY A 287 1.63 -1.97 -4.22
CA GLY A 287 3.05 -1.73 -4.47
C GLY A 287 3.74 -1.15 -3.25
N CYS A 288 5.05 -1.29 -3.22
CA CYS A 288 5.94 -0.77 -2.19
C CYS A 288 7.05 0.08 -2.81
#